data_6cdfded06ef9e83d68528dc212bff817
#
_entry.id   6cdfded06ef9e83d68528dc212bff817
#
_cell.length_a   1.000
_cell.length_b   1.000
_cell.length_c   1.000
_cell.angle_alpha   90.00
_cell.angle_beta   90.00
_cell.angle_gamma   90.00
#
_symmetry.space_group_name_H-M   'P 1'
#
loop_
_entity.id
_entity.type
_entity.pdbx_description
1 polymer ?
#
loop_
_entity_poly.entity_id
_entity_poly.type
_entity_poly.pdbx_seq_one_letter_code
_entity_poly.pdbx_strand_id
1 'polypeptide(L)'
;MSEGAQAEVLALEGALSFETLPRVLEESRAYSARPDLPERLTIDFSAITEVDSSAVALLLEWRREAARRGKGLYFVNLPANLLALAELYGVTGLIQPCRA
;
A
#
# COMPACT_ATOMS: atom_id res chain seq x y z
N MET A 1 2.72 26.51 -0.61
CA MET A 1 2.21 25.65 -0.42
C MET A 1 2.04 24.89 -1.41
N SER A 2 2.28 23.95 -1.57
CA SER A 2 2.17 23.31 -2.60
C SER A 2 1.08 22.37 -2.49
N GLU A 3 0.14 22.46 -3.32
CA GLU A 3 -0.80 21.55 -3.25
C GLU A 3 -0.37 20.24 -3.69
N GLY A 4 0.61 20.12 -4.50
CA GLY A 4 1.12 18.84 -4.95
C GLY A 4 1.62 17.98 -3.82
N ALA A 5 2.04 18.58 -2.73
CA ALA A 5 2.55 17.79 -1.63
C ALA A 5 1.45 17.16 -0.80
N GLN A 6 0.19 17.48 -1.08
CA GLN A 6 -0.87 16.98 -0.25
C GLN A 6 -1.42 15.66 -0.72
N ALA A 7 -1.27 15.32 -1.98
CA ALA A 7 -1.78 14.08 -2.51
C ALA A 7 -0.83 13.55 -3.56
N GLU A 8 -0.59 12.26 -3.55
CA GLU A 8 0.34 11.65 -4.48
C GLU A 8 -0.16 10.27 -4.82
N VAL A 9 0.13 9.80 -6.02
CA VAL A 9 -0.24 8.46 -6.45
C VAL A 9 1.04 7.73 -6.82
N LEU A 10 1.23 6.54 -6.24
CA LEU A 10 2.33 5.69 -6.58
C LEU A 10 1.79 4.45 -7.26
N ALA A 11 2.38 4.07 -8.37
CA ALA A 11 1.98 2.86 -9.06
C ALA A 11 3.01 1.78 -8.79
N LEU A 12 2.56 0.65 -8.28
CA LEU A 12 3.43 -0.48 -8.09
C LEU A 12 3.32 -1.40 -9.28
N GLU A 13 4.37 -2.16 -9.55
CA GLU A 13 4.30 -3.10 -10.66
C GLU A 13 5.07 -4.33 -10.32
N GLY A 14 4.77 -5.39 -11.02
CA GLY A 14 5.45 -6.67 -10.85
C GLY A 14 4.81 -7.51 -9.77
N ALA A 15 5.60 -8.30 -9.09
CA ALA A 15 5.09 -9.24 -8.11
C ALA A 15 5.23 -8.70 -6.70
N LEU A 16 4.23 -8.97 -5.87
CA LEU A 16 4.31 -8.72 -4.45
C LEU A 16 4.27 -10.08 -3.78
N SER A 17 5.43 -10.64 -3.53
CA SER A 17 5.54 -12.00 -3.02
C SER A 17 6.69 -12.09 -2.05
N PHE A 18 6.82 -13.26 -1.43
CA PHE A 18 7.93 -13.52 -0.55
C PHE A 18 9.25 -13.13 -1.15
N GLU A 19 9.44 -13.40 -2.44
CA GLU A 19 10.73 -13.16 -3.07
C GLU A 19 11.02 -11.69 -3.26
N THR A 20 9.99 -10.89 -3.53
CA THR A 20 10.18 -9.47 -3.79
C THR A 20 10.03 -8.63 -2.53
N LEU A 21 9.52 -9.20 -1.46
CA LEU A 21 9.20 -8.44 -0.28
C LEU A 21 10.39 -7.67 0.29
N PRO A 22 11.58 -8.25 0.40
CA PRO A 22 12.69 -7.47 0.97
C PRO A 22 13.00 -6.21 0.18
N ARG A 23 12.94 -6.30 -1.15
CA ARG A 23 13.19 -5.14 -1.98
C ARG A 23 12.09 -4.10 -1.83
N VAL A 24 10.85 -4.56 -1.78
CA VAL A 24 9.72 -3.65 -1.66
C VAL A 24 9.75 -2.96 -0.31
N LEU A 25 10.10 -3.68 0.75
CA LEU A 25 10.19 -3.07 2.06
C LEU A 25 11.29 -2.02 2.10
N GLU A 26 12.42 -2.29 1.46
CA GLU A 26 13.48 -1.32 1.46
C GLU A 26 13.10 -0.07 0.71
N GLU A 27 12.43 -0.24 -0.43
CA GLU A 27 11.96 0.90 -1.19
C GLU A 27 10.92 1.70 -0.42
N SER A 28 10.07 1.02 0.33
CA SER A 28 9.07 1.74 1.09
C SER A 28 9.68 2.49 2.27
N ARG A 29 10.74 1.95 2.86
CA ARG A 29 11.41 2.68 3.92
C ARG A 29 12.07 3.93 3.38
N ALA A 30 12.68 3.84 2.21
CA ALA A 30 13.30 4.99 1.59
C ALA A 30 12.26 6.05 1.27
N TYR A 31 11.10 5.62 0.79
CA TYR A 31 10.04 6.58 0.48
C TYR A 31 9.55 7.26 1.76
N SER A 32 9.33 6.50 2.82
CA SER A 32 8.77 7.08 4.02
C SER A 32 9.79 7.91 4.80
N ALA A 33 11.05 7.84 4.43
CA ALA A 33 12.05 8.69 5.08
C ALA A 33 12.09 10.09 4.48
N ARG A 34 11.34 10.35 3.43
CA ARG A 34 11.34 11.67 2.81
C ARG A 34 10.75 12.70 3.76
N PRO A 35 11.30 13.90 3.78
CA PRO A 35 10.75 14.93 4.64
C PRO A 35 9.46 15.53 4.12
N ASP A 36 9.17 15.34 2.84
CA ASP A 36 8.00 15.96 2.24
C ASP A 36 6.93 14.95 1.88
N LEU A 37 6.60 14.06 2.79
CA LEU A 37 5.58 13.07 2.53
C LEU A 37 4.23 13.72 2.28
N PRO A 38 3.46 13.20 1.33
CA PRO A 38 2.14 13.78 1.08
C PRO A 38 1.19 13.48 2.22
N GLU A 39 0.17 14.30 2.37
CA GLU A 39 -0.84 14.05 3.37
C GLU A 39 -1.70 12.86 3.01
N ARG A 40 -1.90 12.62 1.72
CA ARG A 40 -2.67 11.48 1.26
C ARG A 40 -1.90 10.79 0.16
N LEU A 41 -1.71 9.49 0.32
CA LEU A 41 -1.00 8.70 -0.66
C LEU A 41 -1.93 7.63 -1.18
N THR A 42 -2.05 7.50 -2.48
CA THR A 42 -2.82 6.44 -3.11
C THR A 42 -1.84 5.51 -3.80
N ILE A 43 -1.96 4.22 -3.54
CA ILE A 43 -1.11 3.23 -4.19
C ILE A 43 -1.97 2.45 -5.17
N ASP A 44 -1.54 2.47 -6.43
CA ASP A 44 -2.26 1.85 -7.53
C ASP A 44 -1.65 0.49 -7.81
N PHE A 45 -2.47 -0.55 -7.76
CA PHE A 45 -2.00 -1.92 -7.93
C PHE A 45 -2.35 -2.47 -9.30
N SER A 46 -2.76 -1.64 -10.25
CA SER A 46 -3.23 -2.16 -11.52
C SER A 46 -2.14 -2.86 -12.32
N ALA A 47 -0.88 -2.58 -12.06
CA ALA A 47 0.22 -3.24 -12.77
C ALA A 47 0.84 -4.38 -11.98
N ILE A 48 0.22 -4.79 -10.89
CA ILE A 48 0.71 -5.92 -10.12
C ILE A 48 0.33 -7.21 -10.83
N THR A 49 1.29 -8.09 -11.03
CA THR A 49 1.07 -9.31 -11.78
C THR A 49 0.90 -10.55 -10.92
N GLU A 50 1.43 -10.54 -9.70
CA GLU A 50 1.37 -11.69 -8.83
C GLU A 50 1.34 -11.26 -7.40
N VAL A 51 0.59 -11.98 -6.56
CA VAL A 51 0.58 -11.72 -5.13
C VAL A 51 0.54 -13.05 -4.39
N ASP A 52 1.06 -13.04 -3.17
CA ASP A 52 0.84 -14.17 -2.25
C ASP A 52 0.51 -13.56 -0.89
N SER A 53 0.47 -14.38 0.14
CA SER A 53 0.01 -13.91 1.44
C SER A 53 0.92 -12.85 2.04
N SER A 54 2.18 -12.79 1.61
CA SER A 54 3.06 -11.77 2.14
C SER A 54 2.62 -10.38 1.68
N ALA A 55 1.90 -10.29 0.58
CA ALA A 55 1.38 -9.00 0.14
C ALA A 55 0.35 -8.45 1.12
N VAL A 56 -0.47 -9.33 1.69
CA VAL A 56 -1.46 -8.88 2.67
C VAL A 56 -0.75 -8.29 3.88
N ALA A 57 0.29 -8.97 4.36
CA ALA A 57 1.02 -8.48 5.51
C ALA A 57 1.68 -7.14 5.21
N LEU A 58 2.17 -6.97 4.00
CA LEU A 58 2.81 -5.73 3.61
C LEU A 58 1.82 -4.57 3.62
N LEU A 59 0.62 -4.79 3.09
CA LEU A 59 -0.38 -3.74 3.06
C LEU A 59 -0.80 -3.35 4.46
N LEU A 60 -0.92 -4.33 5.35
CA LEU A 60 -1.28 -4.02 6.73
C LEU A 60 -0.18 -3.22 7.42
N GLU A 61 1.07 -3.56 7.12
CA GLU A 61 2.17 -2.83 7.72
C GLU A 61 2.20 -1.39 7.21
N TRP A 62 1.97 -1.19 5.94
CA TRP A 62 1.92 0.14 5.38
C TRP A 62 0.79 0.96 6.00
N ARG A 63 -0.36 0.32 6.20
CA ARG A 63 -1.49 1.02 6.78
C ARG A 63 -1.20 1.42 8.24
N ARG A 64 -0.54 0.53 8.97
CA ARG A 64 -0.17 0.83 10.33
C ARG A 64 0.81 1.99 10.39
N GLU A 65 1.78 1.99 9.48
CA GLU A 65 2.78 3.05 9.46
C GLU A 65 2.14 4.39 9.11
N ALA A 66 1.21 4.41 8.16
CA ALA A 66 0.54 5.64 7.80
C ALA A 66 -0.28 6.18 8.96
N ALA A 67 -0.95 5.29 9.67
CA ALA A 67 -1.73 5.70 10.82
C ALA A 67 -0.85 6.30 11.91
N ARG A 68 0.33 5.71 12.10
CA ARG A 68 1.23 6.23 13.10
C ARG A 68 1.71 7.62 12.76
N ARG A 69 1.81 7.95 11.48
CA ARG A 69 2.26 9.25 11.04
C ARG A 69 1.14 10.22 10.78
N GLY A 70 -0.10 9.80 10.98
CA GLY A 70 -1.24 10.67 10.74
C GLY A 70 -1.49 10.99 9.29
N LYS A 71 -1.08 10.09 8.38
CA LYS A 71 -1.25 10.32 6.95
C LYS A 71 -2.34 9.43 6.39
N GLY A 72 -2.99 9.87 5.34
CA GLY A 72 -3.98 9.06 4.65
C GLY A 72 -3.32 8.12 3.68
N LEU A 73 -3.79 6.88 3.63
CA LEU A 73 -3.25 5.89 2.73
C LEU A 73 -4.41 5.13 2.11
N TYR A 74 -4.43 5.07 0.77
CA TYR A 74 -5.51 4.45 0.05
C TYR A 74 -4.95 3.49 -0.98
N PHE A 75 -5.62 2.35 -1.17
CA PHE A 75 -5.22 1.36 -2.16
C PHE A 75 -6.30 1.28 -3.22
N VAL A 76 -5.90 1.35 -4.49
CA VAL A 76 -6.86 1.28 -5.57
C VAL A 76 -6.46 0.19 -6.56
N ASN A 77 -7.42 -0.33 -7.25
CA ASN A 77 -7.22 -1.36 -8.29
C ASN A 77 -6.56 -2.60 -7.73
N LEU A 78 -6.98 -3.01 -6.54
CA LEU A 78 -6.43 -4.21 -5.93
C LEU A 78 -6.78 -5.43 -6.76
N PRO A 79 -5.81 -6.32 -7.01
CA PRO A 79 -6.09 -7.53 -7.77
C PRO A 79 -7.11 -8.41 -7.05
N ALA A 80 -7.91 -9.13 -7.82
CA ALA A 80 -8.94 -9.96 -7.23
C ALA A 80 -8.36 -11.01 -6.29
N ASN A 81 -7.21 -11.60 -6.64
CA ASN A 81 -6.63 -12.62 -5.77
C ASN A 81 -6.09 -12.01 -4.48
N LEU A 82 -5.67 -10.76 -4.50
CA LEU A 82 -5.24 -10.10 -3.28
C LEU A 82 -6.45 -9.85 -2.37
N LEU A 83 -7.56 -9.41 -2.96
CA LEU A 83 -8.77 -9.22 -2.19
C LEU A 83 -9.26 -10.54 -1.61
N ALA A 84 -9.14 -11.63 -2.36
CA ALA A 84 -9.53 -12.94 -1.87
C ALA A 84 -8.69 -13.36 -0.69
N LEU A 85 -7.38 -13.10 -0.73
CA LEU A 85 -6.52 -13.42 0.39
C LEU A 85 -6.88 -12.59 1.61
N ALA A 86 -7.17 -11.31 1.40
CA ALA A 86 -7.54 -10.45 2.52
C ALA A 86 -8.84 -10.93 3.15
N GLU A 87 -9.76 -11.40 2.34
CA GLU A 87 -11.01 -11.91 2.86
C GLU A 87 -10.79 -13.19 3.64
N LEU A 88 -9.94 -14.06 3.13
CA LEU A 88 -9.62 -15.29 3.82
C LEU A 88 -9.04 -15.03 5.20
N TYR A 89 -8.23 -14.00 5.34
CA TYR A 89 -7.63 -13.67 6.62
C TYR A 89 -8.49 -12.72 7.45
N GLY A 90 -9.64 -12.32 6.94
CA GLY A 90 -10.54 -11.48 7.72
C GLY A 90 -10.06 -10.04 7.88
N VAL A 91 -9.26 -9.55 6.95
CA VAL A 91 -8.71 -8.21 7.09
C VAL A 91 -9.11 -7.27 5.95
N THR A 92 -10.15 -7.61 5.21
CA THR A 92 -10.59 -6.78 4.10
C THR A 92 -10.88 -5.35 4.56
N GLY A 93 -11.49 -5.20 5.70
CA GLY A 93 -11.80 -3.87 6.20
C GLY A 93 -10.58 -3.04 6.55
N LEU A 94 -9.45 -3.70 6.81
CA LEU A 94 -8.22 -2.98 7.08
C LEU A 94 -7.52 -2.57 5.81
N ILE A 95 -7.74 -3.30 4.71
CA ILE A 95 -7.10 -3.00 3.45
C ILE A 95 -7.95 -2.06 2.62
N GLN A 96 -9.27 -2.23 2.66
CA GLN A 96 -10.16 -1.32 1.97
C GLN A 96 -11.08 -0.69 2.97
N PRO A 97 -10.59 0.15 3.84
CA PRO A 97 -11.39 0.63 4.94
C PRO A 97 -12.46 1.59 4.53
N CYS A 98 -12.22 2.34 3.54
CA CYS A 98 -13.15 3.25 3.34
C CYS A 98 -13.54 3.43 2.11
N ARG A 99 -14.53 3.65 1.92
CA ARG A 99 -14.80 3.83 0.90
C ARG A 99 -15.25 4.98 0.99
N ALA A 100 -15.05 5.71 1.20
CA ALA A 100 -15.41 6.97 1.29
C ALA A 100 -16.17 7.42 0.94
#